data_1d67c27c59a3c69e89e8e1915b0d554d
#
_entry.id   1d67c27c59a3c69e89e8e1915b0d554d
#
_cell.length_a   1.000
_cell.length_b   1.000
_cell.length_c   1.000
_cell.angle_alpha   90.00
_cell.angle_beta   90.00
_cell.angle_gamma   90.00
#
_symmetry.space_group_name_H-M   'P 1'
#
loop_
_entity.id
_entity.type
_entity.pdbx_description
1 polymer ?
#
loop_
_entity_poly.entity_id
_entity_poly.type
_entity_poly.pdbx_seq_one_letter_code
_entity_poly.pdbx_strand_id
1 'polypeptide(L)'
;MVCSPKEEGGLGIRKRDLLNKALLGKWVWRYAYEKDNLWKTVIGVKYGQEGCGWRTKEVCGSFGVGLWKEIMKEANWCWESIEFKVGKGTRVLFWTDKWCGNEVLSQTFPQLFTLAGHKNAKICEVWDSSMGQGGWNLRLARDLNDWEMEQIGDMLNLLKDFRTSLDEDSVRWKWEGNGVYGAKGAYKTLSGSSAGVFPYRRIWMDKVPTKVSFFAWEASWGKILTLDKLQRRGWQLPNRCFLCGYEEESANHILLHCTVTKTIWEITLAIFGVQWVFPESVIEVLLSWRGSFVGKKRKKIWNSIPVCIFWTVWKERNRLAFKGGFLDIQKFKNFFVCNLWSWARVYNGEETYSLLGFLEWLGTT
;
A
#
# COMPACT_ATOMS: atom_id res chain seq x y z
N MET A 1 -5.20 1.31 -9.99
CA MET A 1 -4.37 2.52 -10.03
C MET A 1 -4.86 3.62 -9.07
N VAL A 2 -6.06 4.19 -9.22
CA VAL A 2 -6.56 5.29 -8.35
C VAL A 2 -6.54 4.93 -6.85
N CYS A 3 -6.89 3.70 -6.52
CA CYS A 3 -6.98 3.22 -5.14
C CYS A 3 -5.66 2.66 -4.56
N SER A 4 -4.55 2.77 -5.26
CA SER A 4 -3.23 2.42 -4.70
C SER A 4 -2.67 3.58 -3.87
N PRO A 5 -1.74 3.34 -2.94
CA PRO A 5 -1.00 4.37 -2.23
C PRO A 5 -0.29 5.34 -3.20
N LYS A 6 -0.03 6.56 -2.75
CA LYS A 6 0.70 7.55 -3.57
C LYS A 6 2.12 7.10 -3.89
N GLU A 7 2.75 6.40 -2.99
CA GLU A 7 4.08 5.80 -3.11
C GLU A 7 4.14 4.78 -4.25
N GLU A 8 3.00 4.16 -4.58
CA GLU A 8 2.82 3.17 -5.64
C GLU A 8 2.17 3.77 -6.90
N GLY A 9 2.09 5.09 -6.97
CA GLY A 9 1.52 5.80 -8.12
C GLY A 9 0.00 5.93 -8.14
N GLY A 10 -0.68 5.65 -7.02
CA GLY A 10 -2.10 5.90 -6.84
C GLY A 10 -2.41 7.29 -6.30
N LEU A 11 -3.68 7.54 -6.00
CA LEU A 11 -4.15 8.75 -5.34
C LEU A 11 -4.34 8.58 -3.82
N GLY A 12 -4.11 7.38 -3.28
CA GLY A 12 -4.34 7.06 -1.89
C GLY A 12 -5.82 6.95 -1.49
N ILE A 13 -6.72 6.83 -2.47
CA ILE A 13 -8.14 6.58 -2.22
C ILE A 13 -8.28 5.11 -1.81
N ARG A 14 -8.95 4.88 -0.68
CA ARG A 14 -9.14 3.52 -0.19
C ARG A 14 -10.12 2.75 -1.05
N LYS A 15 -9.80 1.48 -1.36
CA LYS A 15 -10.75 0.54 -1.97
C LYS A 15 -11.85 0.25 -0.96
N ARG A 16 -13.09 0.59 -1.29
CA ARG A 16 -14.23 0.47 -0.39
C ARG A 16 -14.43 -0.96 0.10
N ASP A 17 -14.29 -1.94 -0.79
CA ASP A 17 -14.48 -3.36 -0.46
C ASP A 17 -13.45 -3.83 0.56
N LEU A 18 -12.15 -3.51 0.36
CA LEU A 18 -11.09 -3.87 1.31
C LEU A 18 -11.21 -3.11 2.64
N LEU A 19 -11.67 -1.85 2.59
CA LEU A 19 -11.91 -1.09 3.80
C LEU A 19 -13.06 -1.70 4.61
N ASN A 20 -14.16 -2.04 3.94
CA ASN A 20 -15.29 -2.72 4.56
C ASN A 20 -14.87 -4.05 5.17
N LYS A 21 -14.12 -4.85 4.41
CA LYS A 21 -13.52 -6.12 4.86
C LYS A 21 -12.70 -5.94 6.13
N ALA A 22 -11.80 -4.94 6.16
CA ALA A 22 -11.01 -4.63 7.34
C ALA A 22 -11.86 -4.13 8.53
N LEU A 23 -12.97 -3.43 8.29
CA LEU A 23 -13.87 -2.99 9.35
C LEU A 23 -14.70 -4.13 9.92
N LEU A 24 -15.17 -5.05 9.07
CA LEU A 24 -15.92 -6.24 9.49
C LEU A 24 -15.01 -7.22 10.25
N GLY A 25 -13.78 -7.43 9.80
CA GLY A 25 -12.79 -8.28 10.49
C GLY A 25 -12.49 -7.83 11.92
N LYS A 26 -12.65 -6.54 12.24
CA LYS A 26 -12.55 -6.04 13.60
C LYS A 26 -13.53 -6.73 14.57
N TRP A 27 -14.72 -7.08 14.11
CA TRP A 27 -15.72 -7.74 14.94
C TRP A 27 -15.39 -9.22 15.18
N VAL A 28 -14.80 -9.91 14.18
CA VAL A 28 -14.27 -11.27 14.34
C VAL A 28 -13.16 -11.27 15.39
N TRP A 29 -12.21 -10.32 15.27
CA TRP A 29 -11.16 -10.12 16.27
C TRP A 29 -11.71 -9.84 17.66
N ARG A 30 -12.62 -8.87 17.78
CA ARG A 30 -13.22 -8.52 19.08
C ARG A 30 -13.94 -9.69 19.74
N TYR A 31 -14.61 -10.54 18.94
CA TYR A 31 -15.28 -11.72 19.45
C TYR A 31 -14.28 -12.70 20.07
N ALA A 32 -13.13 -12.87 19.48
CA ALA A 32 -12.07 -13.70 20.06
C ALA A 32 -11.37 -13.01 21.25
N TYR A 33 -11.02 -11.74 21.12
CA TYR A 33 -10.16 -11.02 22.06
C TYR A 33 -10.88 -10.56 23.33
N GLU A 34 -12.10 -10.04 23.19
CA GLU A 34 -12.87 -9.54 24.33
C GLU A 34 -13.39 -10.71 25.17
N LYS A 35 -13.29 -10.56 26.50
CA LYS A 35 -13.83 -11.54 27.45
C LYS A 35 -15.29 -11.19 27.76
N ASP A 36 -15.72 -10.99 28.88
CA ASP A 36 -17.07 -10.88 29.42
C ASP A 36 -17.91 -9.69 28.93
N ASN A 37 -18.24 -9.66 27.63
CA ASN A 37 -19.06 -8.63 27.02
C ASN A 37 -20.48 -9.14 26.69
N LEU A 38 -21.50 -8.38 27.07
CA LEU A 38 -22.91 -8.73 26.84
C LEU A 38 -23.20 -9.05 25.36
N TRP A 39 -22.69 -8.23 24.42
CA TRP A 39 -22.91 -8.47 23.00
C TRP A 39 -22.32 -9.81 22.52
N LYS A 40 -21.16 -10.21 23.05
CA LYS A 40 -20.52 -11.50 22.76
C LYS A 40 -21.36 -12.66 23.27
N THR A 41 -21.89 -12.54 24.49
CA THR A 41 -22.79 -13.53 25.07
C THR A 41 -24.07 -13.69 24.23
N VAL A 42 -24.70 -12.58 23.84
CA VAL A 42 -25.88 -12.59 22.98
C VAL A 42 -25.61 -13.28 21.64
N ILE A 43 -24.50 -12.92 20.97
CA ILE A 43 -24.09 -13.53 19.73
C ILE A 43 -23.77 -15.02 19.91
N GLY A 44 -23.06 -15.39 20.96
CA GLY A 44 -22.71 -16.77 21.28
C GLY A 44 -23.94 -17.66 21.56
N VAL A 45 -24.94 -17.12 22.28
CA VAL A 45 -26.21 -17.82 22.51
C VAL A 45 -27.01 -17.98 21.22
N LYS A 46 -27.07 -16.90 20.41
CA LYS A 46 -27.87 -16.90 19.18
C LYS A 46 -27.31 -17.82 18.08
N TYR A 47 -26.01 -17.87 17.90
CA TYR A 47 -25.37 -18.59 16.80
C TYR A 47 -24.62 -19.85 17.25
N GLY A 48 -24.49 -20.07 18.54
CA GLY A 48 -23.67 -21.12 19.10
C GLY A 48 -22.18 -20.77 19.11
N GLN A 49 -21.44 -21.44 20.01
CA GLN A 49 -20.00 -21.26 20.13
C GLN A 49 -19.23 -22.46 19.57
N GLU A 50 -18.05 -22.23 19.06
CA GLU A 50 -17.12 -23.22 18.54
C GLU A 50 -15.68 -22.86 18.96
N GLY A 51 -14.75 -23.86 18.88
CA GLY A 51 -13.35 -23.62 19.20
C GLY A 51 -13.15 -23.11 20.63
N CYS A 52 -13.72 -23.77 21.63
CA CYS A 52 -13.63 -23.38 23.06
C CYS A 52 -14.09 -21.92 23.32
N GLY A 53 -15.04 -21.42 22.53
CA GLY A 53 -15.61 -20.07 22.68
C GLY A 53 -14.83 -18.94 21.98
N TRP A 54 -13.86 -19.27 21.14
CA TRP A 54 -13.17 -18.29 20.31
C TRP A 54 -13.97 -17.85 19.09
N ARG A 55 -14.82 -18.72 18.56
CA ARG A 55 -15.61 -18.54 17.33
C ARG A 55 -17.09 -18.80 17.58
N THR A 56 -17.93 -18.28 16.69
CA THR A 56 -19.30 -18.75 16.55
C THR A 56 -19.34 -19.86 15.51
N LYS A 57 -20.34 -20.75 15.61
CA LYS A 57 -20.65 -21.71 14.54
C LYS A 57 -21.00 -20.97 13.25
N GLU A 58 -20.91 -21.67 12.14
CA GLU A 58 -21.35 -21.13 10.84
C GLU A 58 -22.83 -20.73 10.89
N VAL A 59 -23.11 -19.56 10.34
CA VAL A 59 -24.46 -19.01 10.29
C VAL A 59 -25.21 -19.62 9.10
N CYS A 60 -25.92 -20.73 9.33
CA CYS A 60 -26.78 -21.36 8.34
C CYS A 60 -28.21 -20.83 8.45
N GLY A 61 -28.89 -20.62 7.31
CA GLY A 61 -30.29 -20.28 7.20
C GLY A 61 -30.61 -19.00 6.45
N SER A 62 -31.82 -18.97 5.87
CA SER A 62 -32.34 -17.83 5.08
C SER A 62 -32.99 -16.75 5.94
N PHE A 63 -33.34 -17.05 7.17
CA PHE A 63 -34.02 -16.12 8.11
C PHE A 63 -33.04 -15.63 9.20
N GLY A 64 -33.03 -14.33 9.36
CA GLY A 64 -32.22 -13.67 10.37
C GLY A 64 -31.12 -12.86 9.70
N VAL A 65 -31.49 -11.66 9.34
CA VAL A 65 -30.57 -10.65 8.87
C VAL A 65 -29.54 -10.46 9.93
N GLY A 66 -28.43 -11.07 9.72
CA GLY A 66 -27.46 -10.73 10.67
C GLY A 66 -26.37 -9.96 10.01
N LEU A 67 -26.17 -8.72 10.43
CA LEU A 67 -24.89 -8.07 10.33
C LEU A 67 -23.77 -9.08 10.67
N TRP A 68 -24.02 -9.97 11.64
CA TRP A 68 -23.11 -11.05 12.01
C TRP A 68 -22.86 -12.06 10.89
N LYS A 69 -23.85 -12.37 10.06
CA LYS A 69 -23.67 -13.22 8.88
C LYS A 69 -22.70 -12.60 7.87
N GLU A 70 -22.82 -11.29 7.64
CA GLU A 70 -21.89 -10.57 6.75
C GLU A 70 -20.49 -10.46 7.36
N ILE A 71 -20.38 -10.30 8.68
CA ILE A 71 -19.12 -10.33 9.41
C ILE A 71 -18.44 -11.70 9.26
N MET A 72 -19.20 -12.77 9.38
CA MET A 72 -18.67 -14.15 9.31
C MET A 72 -18.18 -14.53 7.89
N LYS A 73 -18.68 -13.89 6.84
CA LYS A 73 -18.09 -14.05 5.49
C LYS A 73 -16.62 -13.64 5.44
N GLU A 74 -16.23 -12.73 6.32
CA GLU A 74 -14.86 -12.24 6.42
C GLU A 74 -14.02 -12.98 7.47
N ALA A 75 -14.57 -14.02 8.11
CA ALA A 75 -13.89 -14.69 9.20
C ALA A 75 -12.60 -15.38 8.78
N ASN A 76 -12.56 -16.06 7.63
CA ASN A 76 -11.43 -16.89 7.22
C ASN A 76 -10.12 -16.09 7.15
N TRP A 77 -10.06 -15.00 6.38
CA TRP A 77 -8.85 -14.20 6.29
C TRP A 77 -8.41 -13.60 7.64
N CYS A 78 -9.38 -13.30 8.51
CA CYS A 78 -9.11 -12.78 9.84
C CYS A 78 -8.46 -13.85 10.72
N TRP A 79 -8.98 -15.08 10.69
CA TRP A 79 -8.43 -16.21 11.46
C TRP A 79 -7.04 -16.64 10.98
N GLU A 80 -6.73 -16.52 9.69
CA GLU A 80 -5.37 -16.74 9.17
C GLU A 80 -4.35 -15.77 9.76
N SER A 81 -4.82 -14.61 10.23
CA SER A 81 -4.02 -13.53 10.80
C SER A 81 -4.03 -13.49 12.34
N ILE A 82 -4.78 -14.39 12.99
CA ILE A 82 -4.85 -14.52 14.45
C ILE A 82 -3.94 -15.67 14.89
N GLU A 83 -3.15 -15.41 15.91
CA GLU A 83 -2.33 -16.42 16.61
C GLU A 83 -2.80 -16.55 18.05
N PHE A 84 -2.78 -17.77 18.58
CA PHE A 84 -3.09 -18.00 19.98
C PHE A 84 -1.85 -17.75 20.85
N LYS A 85 -2.04 -16.99 21.92
CA LYS A 85 -1.08 -16.89 23.02
C LYS A 85 -1.57 -17.79 24.14
N VAL A 86 -0.91 -18.91 24.30
CA VAL A 86 -1.27 -19.89 25.31
C VAL A 86 -0.83 -19.41 26.70
N GLY A 87 -1.73 -19.48 27.62
CA GLY A 87 -1.51 -19.29 29.04
C GLY A 87 -1.68 -20.63 29.78
N LYS A 88 -2.83 -20.81 30.40
CA LYS A 88 -3.20 -22.09 31.08
C LYS A 88 -3.45 -23.24 30.10
N GLY A 89 -3.65 -22.98 28.83
CA GLY A 89 -3.96 -23.99 27.81
C GLY A 89 -5.35 -24.62 27.93
N THR A 90 -6.28 -23.95 28.59
CA THR A 90 -7.64 -24.49 28.87
C THR A 90 -8.62 -24.26 27.73
N ARG A 91 -8.28 -23.33 26.82
CA ARG A 91 -9.14 -22.90 25.69
C ARG A 91 -8.51 -23.10 24.34
N VAL A 92 -7.28 -23.58 24.25
CA VAL A 92 -6.56 -23.78 22.99
C VAL A 92 -6.43 -25.27 22.73
N LEU A 93 -6.83 -25.69 21.53
CA LEU A 93 -6.74 -27.09 21.09
C LEU A 93 -5.31 -27.39 20.60
N PHE A 94 -4.73 -28.44 21.12
CA PHE A 94 -3.34 -28.81 20.85
C PHE A 94 -3.06 -29.02 19.35
N TRP A 95 -3.92 -29.76 18.67
CA TRP A 95 -3.70 -30.19 17.30
C TRP A 95 -4.20 -29.23 16.23
N THR A 96 -5.30 -28.54 16.47
CA THR A 96 -6.07 -27.84 15.43
C THR A 96 -6.01 -26.32 15.53
N ASP A 97 -5.57 -25.76 16.66
CA ASP A 97 -5.38 -24.32 16.79
C ASP A 97 -3.95 -23.92 16.43
N LYS A 98 -3.78 -22.70 15.95
CA LYS A 98 -2.50 -22.13 15.53
C LYS A 98 -1.82 -21.43 16.71
N TRP A 99 -1.14 -22.20 17.55
CA TRP A 99 -0.50 -21.68 18.77
C TRP A 99 1.02 -21.86 18.79
N CYS A 100 1.55 -22.77 18.00
CA CYS A 100 2.98 -23.04 17.88
C CYS A 100 3.41 -22.97 16.43
N GLY A 101 4.26 -22.00 16.10
CA GLY A 101 4.75 -21.81 14.72
C GLY A 101 3.73 -21.18 13.76
N ASN A 102 3.97 -21.38 12.47
CA ASN A 102 3.18 -20.78 11.39
C ASN A 102 2.00 -21.65 10.92
N GLU A 103 1.99 -22.92 11.27
CA GLU A 103 0.99 -23.91 10.85
C GLU A 103 0.40 -24.63 12.08
N VAL A 104 -0.73 -25.28 11.90
CA VAL A 104 -1.34 -26.11 12.94
C VAL A 104 -0.63 -27.45 13.02
N LEU A 105 -0.46 -28.00 14.23
CA LEU A 105 0.29 -29.25 14.42
C LEU A 105 -0.30 -30.44 13.67
N SER A 106 -1.61 -30.48 13.45
CA SER A 106 -2.27 -31.52 12.66
C SER A 106 -1.89 -31.50 11.17
N GLN A 107 -1.47 -30.33 10.62
CA GLN A 107 -1.00 -30.19 9.23
C GLN A 107 0.50 -30.46 9.14
N THR A 108 1.27 -30.04 10.14
CA THR A 108 2.72 -30.27 10.18
C THR A 108 3.03 -31.75 10.46
N PHE A 109 2.26 -32.41 11.33
CA PHE A 109 2.44 -33.81 11.74
C PHE A 109 1.14 -34.63 11.51
N PRO A 110 0.67 -34.82 10.27
CA PRO A 110 -0.63 -35.43 10.00
C PRO A 110 -0.71 -36.90 10.45
N GLN A 111 0.41 -37.61 10.45
CA GLN A 111 0.46 -39.02 10.88
C GLN A 111 0.34 -39.12 12.38
N LEU A 112 1.05 -38.30 13.14
CA LEU A 112 0.90 -38.26 14.61
C LEU A 112 -0.50 -37.81 15.02
N PHE A 113 -1.12 -36.87 14.28
CA PHE A 113 -2.50 -36.48 14.48
C PHE A 113 -3.48 -37.64 14.25
N THR A 114 -3.20 -38.50 13.27
CA THR A 114 -4.02 -39.71 13.02
C THR A 114 -3.93 -40.71 14.17
N LEU A 115 -2.77 -40.85 14.81
CA LEU A 115 -2.50 -41.70 15.94
C LEU A 115 -2.94 -41.11 17.29
N ALA A 116 -3.24 -39.83 17.34
CA ALA A 116 -3.68 -39.16 18.54
C ALA A 116 -4.99 -39.77 19.07
N GLY A 117 -4.98 -40.29 20.28
CA GLY A 117 -6.17 -40.84 20.94
C GLY A 117 -7.24 -39.82 21.23
N HIS A 118 -6.85 -38.54 21.40
CA HIS A 118 -7.75 -37.43 21.63
C HIS A 118 -7.43 -36.25 20.73
N LYS A 119 -8.07 -36.20 19.55
CA LYS A 119 -7.83 -35.20 18.51
C LYS A 119 -8.22 -33.78 18.91
N ASN A 120 -9.18 -33.63 19.80
CA ASN A 120 -9.67 -32.36 20.32
C ASN A 120 -9.08 -32.01 21.70
N ALA A 121 -7.97 -32.64 22.08
CA ALA A 121 -7.32 -32.38 23.36
C ALA A 121 -6.90 -30.91 23.47
N LYS A 122 -7.13 -30.30 24.61
CA LYS A 122 -6.63 -28.97 24.96
C LYS A 122 -5.17 -29.07 25.39
N ILE A 123 -4.45 -27.99 25.31
CA ILE A 123 -3.03 -27.96 25.67
C ILE A 123 -2.83 -28.39 27.13
N CYS A 124 -3.67 -27.95 28.07
CA CYS A 124 -3.62 -28.35 29.47
C CYS A 124 -3.84 -29.85 29.70
N GLU A 125 -4.47 -30.57 28.77
CA GLU A 125 -4.71 -32.00 28.87
C GLU A 125 -3.54 -32.85 28.33
N VAL A 126 -2.70 -32.23 27.51
CA VAL A 126 -1.51 -32.85 26.91
C VAL A 126 -0.23 -32.46 27.66
N TRP A 127 -0.25 -31.32 28.34
CA TRP A 127 0.86 -30.87 29.18
C TRP A 127 0.82 -31.48 30.55
N ASP A 128 1.87 -32.22 30.92
CA ASP A 128 2.02 -32.83 32.23
C ASP A 128 3.09 -32.11 33.07
N SER A 129 2.64 -31.35 34.05
CA SER A 129 3.51 -30.61 34.98
C SER A 129 4.22 -31.51 36.02
N SER A 130 3.81 -32.76 36.17
CA SER A 130 4.41 -33.70 37.12
C SER A 130 5.75 -34.27 36.64
N MET A 131 6.07 -34.14 35.35
CA MET A 131 7.32 -34.57 34.72
C MET A 131 8.48 -33.57 34.96
N GLY A 132 8.89 -33.34 36.17
CA GLY A 132 10.05 -32.53 36.55
C GLY A 132 10.01 -31.08 36.00
N GLN A 133 10.52 -30.85 34.79
CA GLN A 133 10.42 -29.56 34.11
C GLN A 133 9.14 -29.39 33.26
N GLY A 134 8.17 -30.30 33.36
CA GLY A 134 6.99 -30.43 32.54
C GLY A 134 7.29 -31.23 31.24
N GLY A 135 6.29 -31.95 30.76
CA GLY A 135 6.42 -32.79 29.56
C GLY A 135 5.14 -32.88 28.76
N TRP A 136 5.24 -33.39 27.54
CA TRP A 136 4.11 -33.57 26.63
C TRP A 136 3.64 -35.02 26.64
N ASN A 137 2.39 -35.28 27.06
CA ASN A 137 1.75 -36.58 27.06
C ASN A 137 0.72 -36.66 25.92
N LEU A 138 1.15 -37.18 24.79
CA LEU A 138 0.35 -37.18 23.55
C LEU A 138 -0.77 -38.22 23.52
N ARG A 139 -0.73 -39.24 24.44
CA ARG A 139 -1.72 -40.32 24.52
C ARG A 139 -2.01 -40.94 23.16
N LEU A 140 -1.00 -41.55 22.54
CA LEU A 140 -1.14 -42.19 21.24
C LEU A 140 -1.92 -43.51 21.35
N ALA A 141 -2.64 -43.86 20.28
CA ALA A 141 -3.52 -45.04 20.25
C ALA A 141 -2.78 -46.38 20.17
N ARG A 142 -1.51 -46.38 19.75
CA ARG A 142 -0.63 -47.54 19.63
C ARG A 142 0.83 -47.15 19.83
N ASP A 143 1.70 -48.13 19.96
CA ASP A 143 3.16 -47.93 19.94
C ASP A 143 3.61 -47.44 18.57
N LEU A 144 4.71 -46.68 18.55
CA LEU A 144 5.25 -46.00 17.40
C LEU A 144 6.24 -46.91 16.67
N ASN A 145 6.27 -46.72 15.33
CA ASN A 145 7.32 -47.26 14.49
C ASN A 145 8.56 -46.36 14.52
N ASP A 146 9.71 -46.83 14.04
CA ASP A 146 10.98 -46.09 14.08
C ASP A 146 10.90 -44.72 13.41
N TRP A 147 10.26 -44.63 12.24
CA TRP A 147 10.09 -43.37 11.51
C TRP A 147 9.07 -42.40 12.17
N GLU A 148 8.11 -42.92 12.94
CA GLU A 148 7.18 -42.10 13.75
C GLU A 148 7.88 -41.52 14.98
N MET A 149 8.88 -42.21 15.50
CA MET A 149 9.76 -41.72 16.58
C MET A 149 10.55 -40.48 16.15
N GLU A 150 11.03 -40.43 14.90
CA GLU A 150 11.70 -39.26 14.35
C GLU A 150 10.75 -38.03 14.30
N GLN A 151 9.52 -38.23 13.81
CA GLN A 151 8.51 -37.17 13.79
C GLN A 151 8.14 -36.66 15.19
N ILE A 152 8.08 -37.51 16.19
CA ILE A 152 7.88 -37.07 17.58
C ILE A 152 9.09 -36.26 18.04
N GLY A 153 10.31 -36.71 17.73
CA GLY A 153 11.53 -35.95 18.02
C GLY A 153 11.47 -34.52 17.46
N ASP A 154 11.08 -34.39 16.19
CA ASP A 154 10.91 -33.08 15.53
C ASP A 154 9.83 -32.23 16.19
N MET A 155 8.68 -32.84 16.51
CA MET A 155 7.60 -32.13 17.20
C MET A 155 8.02 -31.67 18.60
N LEU A 156 8.68 -32.53 19.39
CA LEU A 156 9.17 -32.18 20.72
C LEU A 156 10.26 -31.11 20.67
N ASN A 157 11.10 -31.12 19.64
CA ASN A 157 12.05 -30.02 19.35
C ASN A 157 11.36 -28.69 19.08
N LEU A 158 10.26 -28.72 18.33
CA LEU A 158 9.43 -27.52 18.09
C LEU A 158 8.81 -27.00 19.39
N LEU A 159 8.43 -27.89 20.29
CA LEU A 159 7.74 -27.60 21.54
C LEU A 159 8.68 -27.39 22.74
N LYS A 160 10.00 -27.56 22.58
CA LYS A 160 10.97 -27.59 23.70
C LYS A 160 10.99 -26.33 24.57
N ASP A 161 10.79 -25.17 23.95
CA ASP A 161 10.85 -23.87 24.63
C ASP A 161 9.48 -23.41 25.14
N PHE A 162 8.46 -24.22 24.90
CA PHE A 162 7.09 -23.91 25.29
C PHE A 162 6.85 -24.25 26.77
N ARG A 163 6.18 -23.35 27.49
CA ARG A 163 5.74 -23.54 28.88
C ARG A 163 4.34 -22.97 29.06
N THR A 164 3.51 -23.63 29.81
CA THR A 164 2.23 -23.06 30.26
C THR A 164 2.50 -22.00 31.33
N SER A 165 1.63 -20.99 31.40
CA SER A 165 1.68 -19.95 32.42
C SER A 165 0.37 -19.91 33.24
N LEU A 166 0.35 -19.10 34.31
CA LEU A 166 -0.88 -18.88 35.08
C LEU A 166 -1.86 -17.90 34.40
N ASP A 167 -1.43 -17.26 33.32
CA ASP A 167 -2.28 -16.33 32.58
C ASP A 167 -3.40 -17.07 31.85
N GLU A 168 -4.48 -16.36 31.54
CA GLU A 168 -5.53 -16.88 30.69
C GLU A 168 -5.07 -16.93 29.24
N ASP A 169 -5.53 -17.93 28.47
CA ASP A 169 -5.31 -18.00 27.04
C ASP A 169 -5.88 -16.77 26.35
N SER A 170 -5.16 -16.25 25.37
CA SER A 170 -5.52 -15.05 24.63
C SER A 170 -5.16 -15.18 23.16
N VAL A 171 -5.57 -14.19 22.35
CA VAL A 171 -5.23 -14.10 20.94
C VAL A 171 -4.42 -12.85 20.66
N ARG A 172 -3.53 -12.92 19.66
CA ARG A 172 -2.79 -11.76 19.17
C ARG A 172 -2.95 -11.63 17.66
N TRP A 173 -2.88 -10.39 17.19
CA TRP A 173 -2.89 -10.08 15.79
C TRP A 173 -1.47 -10.16 15.21
N LYS A 174 -1.28 -10.99 14.19
CA LYS A 174 0.06 -11.30 13.63
C LYS A 174 0.79 -10.09 13.04
N TRP A 175 0.04 -9.18 12.41
CA TRP A 175 0.61 -8.13 11.55
C TRP A 175 0.88 -6.79 12.24
N GLU A 176 0.58 -6.68 13.53
CA GLU A 176 0.84 -5.48 14.34
C GLU A 176 1.79 -5.82 15.48
N GLY A 177 2.83 -5.01 15.68
CA GLY A 177 3.86 -5.27 16.70
C GLY A 177 3.33 -5.31 18.14
N ASN A 178 2.22 -4.63 18.42
CA ASN A 178 1.54 -4.68 19.72
C ASN A 178 0.59 -5.88 19.88
N GLY A 179 0.43 -6.69 18.83
CA GLY A 179 -0.46 -7.86 18.83
C GLY A 179 -1.96 -7.55 18.86
N VAL A 180 -2.37 -6.29 18.67
CA VAL A 180 -3.77 -5.85 18.71
C VAL A 180 -4.25 -5.50 17.32
N TYR A 181 -5.48 -5.86 16.98
CA TYR A 181 -6.07 -5.58 15.68
C TYR A 181 -6.25 -4.08 15.44
N GLY A 182 -5.70 -3.60 14.33
CA GLY A 182 -5.92 -2.26 13.81
C GLY A 182 -6.54 -2.31 12.40
N ALA A 183 -7.72 -1.70 12.19
CA ALA A 183 -8.36 -1.69 10.86
C ALA A 183 -7.47 -1.04 9.77
N LYS A 184 -6.59 -0.11 10.15
CA LYS A 184 -5.62 0.51 9.24
C LYS A 184 -4.54 -0.50 8.82
N GLY A 185 -3.99 -1.26 9.76
CA GLY A 185 -2.99 -2.31 9.51
C GLY A 185 -3.60 -3.44 8.69
N ALA A 186 -4.79 -3.91 9.07
CA ALA A 186 -5.55 -4.92 8.34
C ALA A 186 -5.83 -4.50 6.89
N TYR A 187 -6.26 -3.25 6.66
CA TYR A 187 -6.42 -2.70 5.31
C TYR A 187 -5.11 -2.74 4.51
N LYS A 188 -4.00 -2.37 5.13
CA LYS A 188 -2.68 -2.38 4.48
C LYS A 188 -2.27 -3.81 4.08
N THR A 189 -2.47 -4.78 4.97
CA THR A 189 -2.21 -6.21 4.68
C THR A 189 -3.08 -6.71 3.53
N LEU A 190 -4.38 -6.41 3.54
CA LEU A 190 -5.32 -6.80 2.47
C LEU A 190 -5.02 -6.11 1.13
N SER A 191 -4.46 -4.89 1.15
CA SER A 191 -4.13 -4.15 -0.07
C SER A 191 -2.92 -4.72 -0.81
N GLY A 192 -2.09 -5.51 -0.13
CA GLY A 192 -0.79 -5.94 -0.64
C GLY A 192 0.21 -4.78 -0.69
N SER A 193 1.49 -5.10 -0.71
CA SER A 193 2.58 -4.13 -0.92
C SER A 193 3.13 -4.33 -2.33
N SER A 194 3.02 -3.31 -3.19
CA SER A 194 3.69 -3.30 -4.48
C SER A 194 5.04 -2.59 -4.33
N ALA A 195 6.11 -3.24 -4.74
CA ALA A 195 7.49 -2.73 -4.62
C ALA A 195 7.87 -1.71 -5.71
N GLY A 196 6.93 -0.98 -6.28
CA GLY A 196 7.17 0.01 -7.32
C GLY A 196 7.73 1.32 -6.76
N VAL A 197 8.84 1.81 -7.34
CA VAL A 197 9.35 3.16 -7.03
C VAL A 197 8.61 4.16 -7.89
N PHE A 198 7.69 4.92 -7.30
CA PHE A 198 6.96 5.98 -7.98
C PHE A 198 7.41 7.35 -7.45
N PRO A 199 7.60 8.38 -8.32
CA PRO A 199 8.12 9.68 -7.93
C PRO A 199 7.07 10.59 -7.25
N TYR A 200 6.30 10.07 -6.30
CA TYR A 200 5.18 10.78 -5.69
C TYR A 200 5.56 12.10 -5.05
N ARG A 201 6.75 12.19 -4.42
CA ARG A 201 7.26 13.43 -3.81
C ARG A 201 7.60 14.53 -4.83
N ARG A 202 7.77 14.18 -6.11
CA ARG A 202 8.00 15.12 -7.20
C ARG A 202 6.72 15.60 -7.86
N ILE A 203 5.64 14.88 -7.64
CA ILE A 203 4.30 15.18 -8.18
C ILE A 203 3.46 15.91 -7.13
N TRP A 204 3.40 15.36 -5.91
CA TRP A 204 2.57 15.88 -4.82
C TRP A 204 3.37 16.81 -3.91
N MET A 205 3.60 18.05 -4.38
CA MET A 205 4.33 19.09 -3.64
C MET A 205 3.34 20.11 -3.05
N ASP A 206 3.56 20.50 -1.80
CA ASP A 206 2.61 21.31 -1.01
C ASP A 206 2.22 22.66 -1.65
N LYS A 207 3.12 23.28 -2.39
CA LYS A 207 2.92 24.63 -2.95
C LYS A 207 2.72 24.66 -4.46
N VAL A 208 2.62 23.49 -5.09
CA VAL A 208 2.21 23.37 -6.49
C VAL A 208 0.69 23.30 -6.54
N PRO A 209 0.04 24.03 -7.48
CA PRO A 209 -1.40 23.95 -7.63
C PRO A 209 -1.88 22.51 -7.85
N THR A 210 -2.90 22.08 -7.12
CA THR A 210 -3.39 20.70 -7.13
C THR A 210 -3.69 20.18 -8.55
N LYS A 211 -4.26 21.02 -9.40
CA LYS A 211 -4.53 20.70 -10.82
C LYS A 211 -3.27 20.32 -11.61
N VAL A 212 -2.14 20.95 -11.27
CA VAL A 212 -0.83 20.66 -11.92
C VAL A 212 -0.30 19.32 -11.42
N SER A 213 -0.41 19.04 -10.13
CA SER A 213 -0.02 17.75 -9.56
C SER A 213 -0.84 16.60 -10.15
N PHE A 214 -2.15 16.76 -10.32
CA PHE A 214 -2.99 15.79 -11.01
C PHE A 214 -2.57 15.58 -12.46
N PHE A 215 -2.32 16.67 -13.20
CA PHE A 215 -1.84 16.59 -14.56
C PHE A 215 -0.49 15.85 -14.66
N ALA A 216 0.47 16.20 -13.80
CA ALA A 216 1.77 15.52 -13.75
C ALA A 216 1.63 14.03 -13.41
N TRP A 217 0.69 13.68 -12.53
CA TRP A 217 0.35 12.28 -12.21
C TRP A 217 -0.23 11.57 -13.45
N GLU A 218 -1.17 12.15 -14.18
CA GLU A 218 -1.70 11.57 -15.42
C GLU A 218 -0.61 11.45 -16.49
N ALA A 219 0.26 12.47 -16.61
CA ALA A 219 1.37 12.47 -17.55
C ALA A 219 2.39 11.37 -17.26
N SER A 220 2.73 11.14 -15.97
CA SER A 220 3.63 10.06 -15.55
C SER A 220 3.14 8.67 -15.91
N TRP A 221 1.82 8.50 -16.02
CA TRP A 221 1.19 7.27 -16.50
C TRP A 221 0.89 7.25 -18.00
N GLY A 222 1.32 8.28 -18.74
CA GLY A 222 1.01 8.45 -20.15
C GLY A 222 -0.50 8.48 -20.42
N LYS A 223 -1.31 9.07 -19.53
CA LYS A 223 -2.78 9.09 -19.60
C LYS A 223 -3.37 10.44 -20.00
N ILE A 224 -2.55 11.46 -20.18
CA ILE A 224 -3.00 12.74 -20.75
C ILE A 224 -3.54 12.54 -22.16
N LEU A 225 -4.52 13.37 -22.55
CA LEU A 225 -5.25 13.22 -23.82
C LEU A 225 -4.46 13.80 -25.00
N THR A 226 -3.34 13.17 -25.32
CA THR A 226 -2.56 13.41 -26.54
C THR A 226 -3.22 12.75 -27.74
N LEU A 227 -2.84 13.15 -28.96
CA LEU A 227 -3.46 12.63 -30.19
C LEU A 227 -3.31 11.12 -30.32
N ASP A 228 -2.17 10.55 -29.96
CA ASP A 228 -1.98 9.09 -29.92
C ASP A 228 -2.99 8.39 -28.99
N LYS A 229 -3.33 9.01 -27.85
CA LYS A 229 -4.33 8.48 -26.92
C LYS A 229 -5.76 8.62 -27.45
N LEU A 230 -6.04 9.71 -28.15
CA LEU A 230 -7.34 9.89 -28.79
C LEU A 230 -7.53 8.89 -29.93
N GLN A 231 -6.52 8.65 -30.76
CA GLN A 231 -6.57 7.61 -31.80
C GLN A 231 -6.83 6.22 -31.21
N ARG A 232 -6.13 5.86 -30.13
CA ARG A 232 -6.37 4.58 -29.42
C ARG A 232 -7.77 4.46 -28.81
N ARG A 233 -8.48 5.58 -28.63
CA ARG A 233 -9.89 5.61 -28.21
C ARG A 233 -10.87 5.61 -29.38
N GLY A 234 -10.39 5.44 -30.61
CA GLY A 234 -11.22 5.34 -31.81
C GLY A 234 -11.48 6.67 -32.52
N TRP A 235 -10.84 7.78 -32.10
CA TRP A 235 -10.96 9.05 -32.81
C TRP A 235 -10.09 9.02 -34.08
N GLN A 236 -10.70 9.35 -35.22
CA GLN A 236 -9.99 9.47 -36.50
C GLN A 236 -9.44 10.89 -36.64
N LEU A 237 -8.23 11.09 -36.17
CA LEU A 237 -7.52 12.37 -36.16
C LEU A 237 -6.11 12.15 -36.71
N PRO A 238 -5.57 13.08 -37.53
CA PRO A 238 -4.15 13.05 -37.91
C PRO A 238 -3.30 13.26 -36.65
N ASN A 239 -2.34 12.36 -36.39
CA ASN A 239 -1.45 12.51 -35.27
C ASN A 239 -0.23 13.37 -35.63
N ARG A 240 -0.36 14.67 -35.44
CA ARG A 240 0.72 15.64 -35.57
C ARG A 240 0.79 16.55 -34.37
N CYS A 241 1.96 16.66 -33.77
CA CYS A 241 2.19 17.49 -32.59
C CYS A 241 1.79 18.96 -32.86
N PHE A 242 0.90 19.50 -32.03
CA PHE A 242 0.43 20.89 -32.17
C PHE A 242 1.52 21.93 -31.94
N LEU A 243 2.64 21.59 -31.30
CA LEU A 243 3.74 22.52 -31.04
C LEU A 243 4.74 22.56 -32.18
N CYS A 244 5.28 21.42 -32.61
CA CYS A 244 6.30 21.39 -33.69
C CYS A 244 5.74 21.16 -35.08
N GLY A 245 4.54 20.55 -35.20
CA GLY A 245 3.90 20.25 -36.47
C GLY A 245 4.53 19.09 -37.28
N TYR A 246 5.60 18.46 -36.79
CA TYR A 246 6.36 17.45 -37.53
C TYR A 246 6.16 16.03 -37.08
N GLU A 247 6.33 15.77 -35.79
CA GLU A 247 6.30 14.41 -35.21
C GLU A 247 4.95 14.04 -34.66
N GLU A 248 4.73 12.76 -34.38
CA GLU A 248 3.54 12.27 -33.70
C GLU A 248 3.46 12.80 -32.27
N GLU A 249 2.26 13.19 -31.83
CA GLU A 249 2.02 13.68 -30.50
C GLU A 249 1.80 12.51 -29.55
N SER A 250 2.78 12.25 -28.70
CA SER A 250 2.68 11.40 -27.51
C SER A 250 3.02 12.20 -26.25
N ALA A 251 2.73 11.67 -25.07
CA ALA A 251 3.07 12.34 -23.81
C ALA A 251 4.59 12.58 -23.69
N ASN A 252 5.40 11.60 -24.06
CA ASN A 252 6.86 11.73 -24.02
C ASN A 252 7.36 12.73 -25.06
N HIS A 253 6.83 12.68 -26.30
CA HIS A 253 7.22 13.65 -27.32
C HIS A 253 6.90 15.06 -26.84
N ILE A 254 5.65 15.37 -26.55
CA ILE A 254 5.22 16.76 -26.32
C ILE A 254 5.83 17.37 -25.06
N LEU A 255 6.05 16.57 -23.99
CA LEU A 255 6.58 17.08 -22.74
C LEU A 255 8.11 17.07 -22.65
N LEU A 256 8.80 16.26 -23.46
CA LEU A 256 10.25 16.08 -23.37
C LEU A 256 10.97 16.28 -24.70
N HIS A 257 10.54 15.60 -25.76
CA HIS A 257 11.34 15.44 -26.99
C HIS A 257 10.97 16.42 -28.09
N CYS A 258 9.81 17.07 -28.01
CA CYS A 258 9.40 18.10 -28.97
C CYS A 258 10.45 19.23 -29.05
N THR A 259 10.85 19.60 -30.24
CA THR A 259 11.86 20.65 -30.48
C THR A 259 11.50 21.96 -29.79
N VAL A 260 10.23 22.33 -29.79
CA VAL A 260 9.70 23.52 -29.10
C VAL A 260 9.84 23.36 -27.56
N THR A 261 9.47 22.22 -27.01
CA THR A 261 9.56 22.00 -25.58
C THR A 261 11.01 21.94 -25.11
N LYS A 262 11.91 21.39 -25.90
CA LYS A 262 13.36 21.41 -25.62
C LYS A 262 13.89 22.81 -25.38
N THR A 263 13.40 23.83 -26.06
CA THR A 263 13.86 25.23 -25.83
C THR A 263 13.56 25.70 -24.40
N ILE A 264 12.47 25.23 -23.77
CA ILE A 264 12.14 25.57 -22.38
C ILE A 264 13.06 24.79 -21.41
N TRP A 265 13.34 23.53 -21.70
CA TRP A 265 14.29 22.75 -20.93
C TRP A 265 15.70 23.33 -20.98
N GLU A 266 16.17 23.73 -22.17
CA GLU A 266 17.49 24.33 -22.40
C GLU A 266 17.65 25.65 -21.63
N ILE A 267 16.65 26.54 -21.69
CA ILE A 267 16.67 27.76 -20.88
C ILE A 267 16.78 27.44 -19.40
N THR A 268 16.00 26.48 -18.94
CA THR A 268 16.02 26.07 -17.52
C THR A 268 17.39 25.57 -17.12
N LEU A 269 17.98 24.67 -17.90
CA LEU A 269 19.30 24.12 -17.64
C LEU A 269 20.39 25.20 -17.70
N ALA A 270 20.28 26.15 -18.68
CA ALA A 270 21.20 27.29 -18.80
C ALA A 270 21.14 28.22 -17.57
N ILE A 271 19.94 28.55 -17.05
CA ILE A 271 19.78 29.40 -15.86
C ILE A 271 20.47 28.77 -14.65
N PHE A 272 20.43 27.45 -14.50
CA PHE A 272 21.08 26.76 -13.38
C PHE A 272 22.51 26.29 -13.68
N GLY A 273 23.06 26.55 -14.88
CA GLY A 273 24.39 26.13 -15.29
C GLY A 273 24.59 24.61 -15.35
N VAL A 274 23.54 23.86 -15.66
CA VAL A 274 23.52 22.39 -15.60
C VAL A 274 23.43 21.77 -16.96
N GLN A 275 24.22 20.74 -17.20
CA GLN A 275 24.04 19.82 -18.34
C GLN A 275 23.29 18.56 -17.88
N TRP A 276 22.33 18.12 -18.67
CA TRP A 276 21.51 16.96 -18.34
C TRP A 276 21.13 16.15 -19.58
N VAL A 277 21.16 14.84 -19.44
CA VAL A 277 20.74 13.91 -20.49
C VAL A 277 19.25 13.62 -20.30
N PHE A 278 18.47 13.87 -21.34
CA PHE A 278 17.03 13.64 -21.28
C PHE A 278 16.69 12.15 -21.29
N PRO A 279 15.96 11.65 -20.28
CA PRO A 279 15.42 10.30 -20.30
C PRO A 279 14.34 10.12 -21.36
N GLU A 280 14.01 8.87 -21.66
CA GLU A 280 13.01 8.55 -22.68
C GLU A 280 11.57 8.86 -22.27
N SER A 281 11.25 8.80 -20.98
CA SER A 281 9.88 8.90 -20.48
C SER A 281 9.70 9.97 -19.41
N VAL A 282 8.45 10.47 -19.32
CA VAL A 282 8.03 11.45 -18.31
C VAL A 282 8.28 10.95 -16.88
N ILE A 283 8.04 9.67 -16.63
CA ILE A 283 8.25 9.10 -15.30
C ILE A 283 9.74 9.06 -14.93
N GLU A 284 10.61 8.74 -15.88
CA GLU A 284 12.08 8.74 -15.68
C GLU A 284 12.62 10.13 -15.41
N VAL A 285 12.10 11.16 -16.09
CA VAL A 285 12.42 12.57 -15.78
C VAL A 285 12.11 12.84 -14.30
N LEU A 286 10.93 12.51 -13.82
CA LEU A 286 10.54 12.75 -12.45
C LEU A 286 11.36 11.93 -11.43
N LEU A 287 11.82 10.75 -11.79
CA LEU A 287 12.67 9.90 -10.96
C LEU A 287 14.13 10.39 -10.91
N SER A 288 14.67 10.79 -12.06
CA SER A 288 16.07 11.22 -12.21
C SER A 288 16.30 12.70 -11.84
N TRP A 289 15.25 13.53 -11.77
CA TRP A 289 15.36 14.96 -11.48
C TRP A 289 15.81 15.19 -10.03
N ARG A 290 17.13 15.22 -9.84
CA ARG A 290 17.77 15.42 -8.53
C ARG A 290 18.47 16.78 -8.50
N GLY A 291 18.53 17.43 -7.36
CA GLY A 291 19.16 18.74 -7.20
C GLY A 291 20.14 18.73 -6.01
N SER A 292 21.09 17.80 -6.01
CA SER A 292 22.12 17.73 -4.98
C SER A 292 23.06 18.94 -4.99
N PHE A 293 23.25 19.55 -6.14
CA PHE A 293 24.05 20.75 -6.40
C PHE A 293 23.32 22.06 -6.10
N VAL A 294 21.99 22.04 -5.93
CA VAL A 294 21.18 23.25 -5.71
C VAL A 294 21.06 23.52 -4.21
N GLY A 295 21.37 24.74 -3.78
CA GLY A 295 21.25 25.18 -2.39
C GLY A 295 19.84 25.03 -1.81
N LYS A 296 19.71 24.88 -0.50
CA LYS A 296 18.44 24.55 0.20
C LYS A 296 17.26 25.47 -0.19
N LYS A 297 17.48 26.77 -0.34
CA LYS A 297 16.43 27.76 -0.69
C LYS A 297 15.90 27.53 -2.11
N ARG A 298 16.79 27.31 -3.07
CA ARG A 298 16.44 27.08 -4.50
C ARG A 298 15.95 25.67 -4.80
N LYS A 299 16.27 24.70 -3.95
CA LYS A 299 15.91 23.28 -4.14
C LYS A 299 14.41 23.04 -4.30
N LYS A 300 13.58 23.81 -3.59
CA LYS A 300 12.12 23.72 -3.73
C LYS A 300 11.65 24.12 -5.12
N ILE A 301 12.23 25.21 -5.67
CA ILE A 301 11.93 25.71 -7.01
C ILE A 301 12.44 24.70 -8.04
N TRP A 302 13.71 24.28 -7.94
CA TRP A 302 14.28 23.23 -8.78
C TRP A 302 13.38 22.00 -8.87
N ASN A 303 12.91 21.50 -7.74
CA ASN A 303 12.04 20.34 -7.69
C ASN A 303 10.69 20.55 -8.44
N SER A 304 10.19 21.78 -8.49
CA SER A 304 8.91 22.09 -9.16
C SER A 304 9.03 22.35 -10.65
N ILE A 305 10.24 22.52 -11.17
CA ILE A 305 10.49 22.85 -12.59
C ILE A 305 9.85 21.84 -13.55
N PRO A 306 10.06 20.52 -13.44
CA PRO A 306 9.48 19.59 -14.39
C PRO A 306 7.96 19.72 -14.52
N VAL A 307 7.27 19.79 -13.39
CA VAL A 307 5.80 19.90 -13.38
C VAL A 307 5.32 21.28 -13.87
N CYS A 308 6.11 22.33 -13.68
CA CYS A 308 5.87 23.65 -14.23
C CYS A 308 6.00 23.63 -15.76
N ILE A 309 7.05 23.02 -16.30
CA ILE A 309 7.25 22.85 -17.74
C ILE A 309 6.09 22.04 -18.33
N PHE A 310 5.78 20.87 -17.75
CA PHE A 310 4.70 20.02 -18.24
C PHE A 310 3.37 20.77 -18.32
N TRP A 311 3.03 21.53 -17.29
CA TRP A 311 1.81 22.33 -17.26
C TRP A 311 1.82 23.47 -18.27
N THR A 312 2.93 24.18 -18.42
CA THR A 312 3.08 25.28 -19.36
C THR A 312 2.94 24.78 -20.80
N VAL A 313 3.64 23.71 -21.14
CA VAL A 313 3.56 23.02 -22.41
C VAL A 313 2.14 22.59 -22.73
N TRP A 314 1.47 21.95 -21.79
CA TRP A 314 0.11 21.45 -21.96
C TRP A 314 -0.92 22.57 -22.17
N LYS A 315 -0.76 23.69 -21.46
CA LYS A 315 -1.61 24.87 -21.68
C LYS A 315 -1.43 25.45 -23.06
N GLU A 316 -0.20 25.58 -23.55
CA GLU A 316 0.08 26.12 -24.86
C GLU A 316 -0.40 25.18 -25.99
N ARG A 317 -0.17 23.87 -25.82
CA ARG A 317 -0.73 22.87 -26.73
C ARG A 317 -2.26 22.99 -26.82
N ASN A 318 -2.95 23.09 -25.69
CA ASN A 318 -4.40 23.22 -25.68
C ASN A 318 -4.88 24.54 -26.24
N ARG A 319 -4.12 25.63 -26.06
CA ARG A 319 -4.41 26.89 -26.73
C ARG A 319 -4.39 26.74 -28.26
N LEU A 320 -3.34 26.11 -28.79
CA LEU A 320 -3.22 25.86 -30.23
C LEU A 320 -4.30 24.91 -30.75
N ALA A 321 -4.54 23.84 -30.05
CA ALA A 321 -5.51 22.80 -30.46
C ALA A 321 -6.96 23.33 -30.49
N PHE A 322 -7.37 24.16 -29.52
CA PHE A 322 -8.76 24.56 -29.35
C PHE A 322 -9.07 26.00 -29.77
N LYS A 323 -8.07 26.90 -29.69
CA LYS A 323 -8.25 28.32 -30.08
C LYS A 323 -7.59 28.67 -31.41
N GLY A 324 -6.75 27.78 -31.92
CA GLY A 324 -5.98 28.04 -33.14
C GLY A 324 -4.89 29.10 -32.94
N GLY A 325 -4.37 29.58 -34.06
CA GLY A 325 -3.33 30.59 -34.11
C GLY A 325 -1.92 30.01 -34.23
N PHE A 326 -0.93 30.89 -34.22
CA PHE A 326 0.47 30.51 -34.37
C PHE A 326 1.17 30.43 -33.00
N LEU A 327 2.19 29.57 -32.91
CA LEU A 327 3.08 29.51 -31.80
C LEU A 327 4.06 30.70 -31.84
N ASP A 328 4.04 31.51 -30.78
CA ASP A 328 5.06 32.53 -30.53
C ASP A 328 6.03 31.98 -29.45
N ILE A 329 7.21 31.58 -29.89
CA ILE A 329 8.22 30.96 -29.02
C ILE A 329 8.64 31.91 -27.89
N GLN A 330 8.76 33.22 -28.17
CA GLN A 330 9.17 34.19 -27.15
C GLN A 330 8.10 34.38 -26.08
N LYS A 331 6.83 34.48 -26.48
CA LYS A 331 5.70 34.53 -25.55
C LYS A 331 5.62 33.24 -24.72
N PHE A 332 5.87 32.10 -25.36
CA PHE A 332 5.86 30.81 -24.67
C PHE A 332 6.96 30.70 -23.61
N LYS A 333 8.19 31.13 -23.91
CA LYS A 333 9.31 31.23 -22.99
C LYS A 333 8.97 32.16 -21.80
N ASN A 334 8.48 33.35 -22.09
CA ASN A 334 8.09 34.33 -21.08
C ASN A 334 6.97 33.78 -20.19
N PHE A 335 6.01 33.06 -20.74
CA PHE A 335 4.93 32.46 -19.98
C PHE A 335 5.43 31.38 -19.01
N PHE A 336 6.41 30.57 -19.41
CA PHE A 336 7.08 29.62 -18.51
C PHE A 336 7.78 30.33 -17.34
N VAL A 337 8.59 31.34 -17.64
CA VAL A 337 9.32 32.10 -16.62
C VAL A 337 8.37 32.76 -15.63
N CYS A 338 7.28 33.40 -16.12
CA CYS A 338 6.25 33.99 -15.28
C CYS A 338 5.55 32.96 -14.37
N ASN A 339 5.23 31.77 -14.89
CA ASN A 339 4.65 30.70 -14.09
C ASN A 339 5.62 30.25 -13.00
N LEU A 340 6.88 30.03 -13.33
CA LEU A 340 7.89 29.59 -12.37
C LEU A 340 8.12 30.67 -11.30
N TRP A 341 8.21 31.93 -11.67
CA TRP A 341 8.31 33.06 -10.74
C TRP A 341 7.10 33.17 -9.81
N SER A 342 5.89 33.03 -10.37
CA SER A 342 4.66 33.03 -9.57
C SER A 342 4.64 31.92 -8.50
N TRP A 343 5.13 30.74 -8.87
CA TRP A 343 5.23 29.64 -7.90
C TRP A 343 6.34 29.88 -6.88
N ALA A 344 7.47 30.44 -7.30
CA ALA A 344 8.59 30.78 -6.40
C ALA A 344 8.16 31.76 -5.32
N ARG A 345 7.34 32.75 -5.63
CA ARG A 345 6.76 33.69 -4.63
C ARG A 345 5.99 32.96 -3.53
N VAL A 346 5.25 31.92 -3.87
CA VAL A 346 4.52 31.11 -2.89
C VAL A 346 5.48 30.33 -1.96
N TYR A 347 6.67 29.97 -2.46
CA TYR A 347 7.67 29.26 -1.65
C TYR A 347 8.46 30.16 -0.71
N ASN A 348 8.79 31.39 -1.16
CA ASN A 348 9.76 32.26 -0.46
C ASN A 348 9.07 33.35 0.41
N GLY A 349 7.73 33.44 0.38
CA GLY A 349 7.02 34.51 1.07
C GLY A 349 7.13 35.87 0.33
N GLU A 350 7.00 36.99 1.09
CA GLU A 350 6.87 38.33 0.52
C GLU A 350 8.18 38.96 -0.01
N GLU A 351 9.30 38.23 -0.08
CA GLU A 351 10.48 38.74 -0.78
C GLU A 351 10.16 38.89 -2.28
N THR A 352 9.68 40.05 -2.68
CA THR A 352 9.27 40.39 -4.04
C THR A 352 10.49 40.76 -4.86
N TYR A 353 11.19 39.76 -5.38
CA TYR A 353 12.13 40.00 -6.47
C TYR A 353 11.34 40.43 -7.72
N SER A 354 11.85 41.42 -8.45
CA SER A 354 11.43 41.62 -9.83
C SER A 354 11.69 40.34 -10.63
N LEU A 355 11.04 40.17 -11.78
CA LEU A 355 11.29 39.02 -12.65
C LEU A 355 12.77 38.85 -13.01
N LEU A 356 13.46 39.97 -13.28
CA LEU A 356 14.90 39.99 -13.58
C LEU A 356 15.72 39.57 -12.36
N GLY A 357 15.49 40.17 -11.17
CA GLY A 357 16.17 39.80 -9.94
C GLY A 357 15.90 38.34 -9.53
N PHE A 358 14.76 37.79 -9.89
CA PHE A 358 14.49 36.38 -9.69
C PHE A 358 15.35 35.47 -10.58
N LEU A 359 15.51 35.82 -11.87
CA LEU A 359 16.37 35.07 -12.79
C LEU A 359 17.84 35.13 -12.38
N GLU A 360 18.32 36.33 -11.99
CA GLU A 360 19.68 36.52 -11.46
C GLU A 360 19.88 35.66 -10.21
N TRP A 361 18.94 35.73 -9.27
CA TRP A 361 19.01 34.93 -8.03
C TRP A 361 18.99 33.40 -8.31
N LEU A 362 18.28 32.92 -9.32
CA LEU A 362 18.32 31.50 -9.72
C LEU A 362 19.69 31.10 -10.27
N GLY A 363 20.36 32.00 -11.02
CA GLY A 363 21.66 31.75 -11.65
C GLY A 363 22.86 31.94 -10.72
N THR A 364 22.72 32.60 -9.56
CA THR A 364 23.86 32.72 -8.60
C THR A 364 24.15 31.38 -7.97
N THR A 365 25.36 30.87 -8.08
CA THR A 365 25.87 29.62 -7.50
C THR A 365 25.94 29.65 -5.98
#